data_978df444c3062cbeaa761994b2cd251b
#
_entry.id   978df444c3062cbeaa761994b2cd251b
#
_cell.length_a   1.000
_cell.length_b   1.000
_cell.length_c   1.000
_cell.angle_alpha   90.00
_cell.angle_beta   90.00
_cell.angle_gamma   90.00
#
_symmetry.space_group_name_H-M   'P 1'
#
loop_
_entity.id
_entity.type
_entity.pdbx_description
1 polymer ?
#
loop_
_entity_poly.entity_id
_entity_poly.type
_entity_poly.pdbx_seq_one_letter_code
_entity_poly.pdbx_strand_id
1 'polypeptide(L)' 'MAIRTSSAEWKGTLKDGAGTMRLGSGAYEGPFTFASRFETGPGTNPEELIGAAQAGCF' A
#
# COMPACT_ATOMS: atom_id res chain seq x y z
N MET A 1 -10.94 2.08 22.30
CA MET A 1 -10.38 1.74 20.98
C MET A 1 -9.71 2.96 20.38
N ALA A 2 -8.52 2.76 19.83
CA ALA A 2 -7.78 3.86 19.21
C ALA A 2 -8.32 4.15 17.81
N ILE A 3 -8.35 5.43 17.44
CA ILE A 3 -8.69 5.83 16.08
C ILE A 3 -7.41 5.80 15.26
N ARG A 4 -7.43 5.07 14.15
CA ARG A 4 -6.30 4.96 13.22
C ARG A 4 -6.73 5.42 11.85
N THR A 5 -5.82 6.07 11.15
CA THR A 5 -6.06 6.55 9.79
C THR A 5 -4.97 6.08 8.87
N SER A 6 -5.32 5.96 7.60
CA SER A 6 -4.36 5.64 6.56
C SER A 6 -4.76 6.43 5.32
N SER A 7 -3.81 6.63 4.43
CA SER A 7 -4.07 7.37 3.21
C SER A 7 -3.25 6.79 2.06
N ALA A 8 -3.68 7.10 0.85
CA ALA A 8 -2.95 6.74 -0.35
C ALA A 8 -3.16 7.83 -1.39
N GLU A 9 -2.16 8.03 -2.23
CA GLU A 9 -2.21 9.00 -3.30
C GLU A 9 -1.70 8.33 -4.56
N TRP A 10 -2.37 8.57 -5.69
CA TRP A 10 -1.94 8.07 -6.99
C TRP A 10 -1.76 9.25 -7.93
N LYS A 11 -0.65 9.26 -8.66
CA LYS A 11 -0.36 10.30 -9.63
C LYS A 11 -0.08 9.66 -10.99
N GLY A 12 -0.80 10.12 -12.02
CA GLY A 12 -0.63 9.62 -13.36
C GLY A 12 -1.70 8.64 -13.77
N THR A 13 -1.51 8.01 -14.92
CA THR A 13 -2.46 7.03 -15.44
C THR A 13 -2.33 5.72 -14.67
N LEU A 14 -3.28 4.82 -14.92
CA LEU A 14 -3.25 3.52 -14.23
C LEU A 14 -1.94 2.77 -14.47
N LYS A 15 -1.48 2.73 -15.71
CA LYS A 15 -0.29 1.94 -16.08
C LYS A 15 1.01 2.69 -15.88
N ASP A 16 1.01 4.00 -16.08
CA ASP A 16 2.24 4.80 -16.07
C ASP A 16 2.44 5.59 -14.80
N GLY A 17 1.41 5.64 -13.96
CA GLY A 17 1.48 6.38 -12.73
C GLY A 17 2.12 5.61 -11.60
N ALA A 18 2.18 6.26 -10.46
CA ALA A 18 2.70 5.65 -9.23
C ALA A 18 1.97 6.24 -8.05
N GLY A 19 1.88 5.46 -6.99
CA GLY A 19 1.22 5.90 -5.79
C GLY A 19 2.08 5.71 -4.55
N THR A 20 1.64 6.29 -3.46
CA THR A 20 2.25 6.13 -2.15
C THR A 20 1.16 5.81 -1.14
N MET A 21 1.40 4.80 -0.33
CA MET A 21 0.52 4.45 0.78
C MET A 21 1.19 4.86 2.09
N ARG A 22 0.39 5.34 3.03
CA ARG A 22 0.92 5.83 4.29
C ARG A 22 0.01 5.42 5.44
N LEU A 23 0.61 4.86 6.48
CA LEU A 23 -0.09 4.64 7.74
C LEU A 23 -0.02 5.90 8.57
N GLY A 24 -1.14 6.27 9.18
CA GLY A 24 -1.22 7.52 9.93
C GLY A 24 -0.25 7.58 11.11
N SER A 25 0.14 6.43 11.64
CA SER A 25 1.13 6.37 12.72
C SER A 25 2.55 6.65 12.25
N GLY A 26 2.79 6.64 10.95
CA GLY A 26 4.14 6.75 10.42
C GLY A 26 4.93 5.44 10.43
N ALA A 27 4.32 4.34 10.86
CA ALA A 27 5.02 3.07 10.93
C ALA A 27 5.42 2.54 9.55
N TYR A 28 4.71 2.94 8.52
CA TYR A 28 5.05 2.57 7.16
C TYR A 28 4.58 3.65 6.19
N GLU A 29 5.42 3.92 5.21
CA GLU A 29 5.07 4.73 4.04
C GLU A 29 5.85 4.15 2.87
N GLY A 30 5.18 3.82 1.78
CA GLY A 30 5.87 3.18 0.67
C GLY A 30 5.13 3.30 -0.65
N PRO A 31 5.85 3.08 -1.74
CA PRO A 31 5.29 3.21 -3.09
C PRO A 31 4.52 1.97 -3.51
N PHE A 32 3.61 2.16 -4.45
CA PHE A 32 3.00 1.06 -5.18
C PHE A 32 2.76 1.50 -6.62
N THR A 33 2.79 0.54 -7.54
CA THR A 33 2.68 0.80 -8.97
C THR A 33 1.74 -0.21 -9.61
N PHE A 34 1.43 0.02 -10.89
CA PHE A 34 0.67 -0.98 -11.65
C PHE A 34 1.37 -2.35 -11.60
N ALA A 35 2.69 -2.36 -11.78
CA ALA A 35 3.45 -3.61 -11.77
C ALA A 35 3.41 -4.29 -10.41
N SER A 36 3.48 -3.54 -9.30
CA SER A 36 3.44 -4.13 -7.97
C SER A 36 2.05 -4.65 -7.62
N ARG A 37 0.99 -4.11 -8.25
CA ARG A 37 -0.38 -4.54 -7.99
C ARG A 37 -0.81 -5.71 -8.86
N PHE A 38 -0.45 -5.70 -10.13
CA PHE A 38 -1.00 -6.61 -11.13
C PHE A 38 0.03 -7.51 -11.78
N GLU A 39 1.30 -7.28 -11.50
CA GLU A 39 2.42 -8.05 -12.04
C GLU A 39 3.38 -8.39 -10.91
N THR A 40 4.57 -8.87 -11.25
CA THR A 40 5.58 -9.22 -10.25
C THR A 40 6.63 -8.13 -10.07
N GLY A 41 6.21 -6.86 -10.19
CA GLY A 41 7.10 -5.73 -10.00
C GLY A 41 7.54 -5.58 -8.55
N PRO A 42 8.57 -4.77 -8.32
CA PRO A 42 9.07 -4.54 -6.96
C PRO A 42 8.07 -3.72 -6.14
N GLY A 43 8.25 -3.77 -4.82
CA GLY A 43 7.38 -3.06 -3.90
C GLY A 43 6.24 -3.92 -3.44
N THR A 44 5.31 -3.28 -2.74
CA THR A 44 4.17 -3.98 -2.17
C THR A 44 2.88 -3.59 -2.92
N ASN A 45 1.76 -4.16 -2.49
CA ASN A 45 0.44 -3.88 -3.04
C ASN A 45 -0.59 -4.03 -1.93
N PRO A 46 -1.83 -3.55 -2.17
CA PRO A 46 -2.87 -3.64 -1.15
C PRO A 46 -3.17 -5.07 -0.70
N GLU A 47 -3.11 -6.04 -1.60
CA GLU A 47 -3.41 -7.42 -1.26
C GLU A 47 -2.36 -7.99 -0.31
N GLU A 48 -1.09 -7.70 -0.55
CA GLU A 48 -0.02 -8.13 0.34
C GLU A 48 -0.18 -7.50 1.72
N LEU A 49 -0.59 -6.23 1.76
CA LEU A 49 -0.80 -5.53 3.02
C LEU A 49 -1.98 -6.10 3.79
N ILE A 50 -3.04 -6.50 3.09
CA ILE A 50 -4.15 -7.20 3.73
C ILE A 50 -3.67 -8.52 4.32
N GLY A 51 -2.83 -9.24 3.58
CA GLY A 51 -2.24 -10.48 4.08
C GLY A 51 -1.40 -10.25 5.32
N ALA A 52 -0.60 -9.20 5.32
CA ALA A 52 0.21 -8.85 6.49
C ALA A 52 -0.66 -8.50 7.69
N ALA A 53 -1.76 -7.77 7.46
CA ALA A 53 -2.68 -7.42 8.52
C ALA A 53 -3.31 -8.67 9.14
N GLN A 54 -3.73 -9.61 8.31
CA GLN A 54 -4.30 -10.87 8.79
C GLN A 54 -3.27 -11.68 9.57
N ALA A 55 -2.05 -11.76 9.05
CA ALA A 55 -0.98 -12.48 9.73
C ALA A 55 -0.67 -11.86 11.09
N GLY A 56 -0.72 -10.53 11.17
CA GLY A 56 -0.47 -9.82 12.42
C GLY A 56 -1.54 -10.02 13.48
N CYS A 57 -2.73 -10.52 13.10
CA CYS A 57 -3.79 -10.82 14.05
C CYS A 57 -3.56 -12.12 14.81
N PHE A 58 -2.65 -12.95 14.35
CA PHE A 58 -2.34 -14.23 14.98
C PHE A 58 -0.97 -14.23 15.62
#